data_c324bb68814cc58f0b6e6a5a9309230f
#
_entry.id   c324bb68814cc58f0b6e6a5a9309230f
#
_cell.length_a   1.000
_cell.length_b   1.000
_cell.length_c   1.000
_cell.angle_alpha   90.00
_cell.angle_beta   90.00
_cell.angle_gamma   90.00
#
_symmetry.space_group_name_H-M   'P 1'
#
loop_
_entity.id
_entity.type
_entity.pdbx_description
1 polymer ?
#
loop_
_entity_poly.entity_id
_entity_poly.type
_entity_poly.pdbx_seq_one_letter_code
_entity_poly.pdbx_strand_id
1 'polypeptide(L)'
;MDDLAWERVRRLVGWLDEHAEPAAAGDVRLLRVLKIGEEFGEVAEALHGALGANPRKGASHTWDDVHQELCDVIVTAMVALSSCADDPQELLAGRLELLVERAGLNSGVNAGLDAPPFGDGGAR
;
A
#
# COMPACT_ATOMS: atom_id res chain seq x y z
N MET A 1 -11.99 3.29 3.29
CA MET A 1 -11.81 1.86 3.52
C MET A 1 -12.74 1.44 4.65
N ASP A 2 -13.57 0.46 4.43
CA ASP A 2 -14.61 0.08 5.36
C ASP A 2 -14.11 -0.90 6.44
N ASP A 3 -14.93 -1.12 7.45
CA ASP A 3 -14.61 -2.01 8.57
C ASP A 3 -14.39 -3.45 8.11
N LEU A 4 -15.09 -3.87 7.06
CA LEU A 4 -14.98 -5.22 6.54
C LEU A 4 -13.61 -5.48 5.91
N ALA A 5 -13.05 -4.49 5.22
CA ALA A 5 -11.70 -4.61 4.66
C ALA A 5 -10.67 -4.82 5.78
N TRP A 6 -10.78 -4.04 6.84
CA TRP A 6 -9.86 -4.17 7.98
C TRP A 6 -10.06 -5.47 8.74
N GLU A 7 -11.29 -5.96 8.85
CA GLU A 7 -11.54 -7.26 9.44
C GLU A 7 -10.82 -8.37 8.66
N ARG A 8 -10.90 -8.31 7.35
CA ARG A 8 -10.21 -9.28 6.48
C ARG A 8 -8.70 -9.17 6.61
N VAL A 9 -8.17 -7.96 6.70
CA VAL A 9 -6.73 -7.76 6.94
C VAL A 9 -6.32 -8.37 8.27
N ARG A 10 -7.09 -8.17 9.33
CA ARG A 10 -6.80 -8.79 10.64
C ARG A 10 -6.75 -10.30 10.54
N ARG A 11 -7.65 -10.90 9.76
CA ARG A 11 -7.63 -12.36 9.54
C ARG A 11 -6.37 -12.80 8.80
N LEU A 12 -5.93 -12.05 7.80
CA LEU A 12 -4.68 -12.35 7.11
C LEU A 12 -3.47 -12.23 8.05
N VAL A 13 -3.43 -11.19 8.88
CA VAL A 13 -2.36 -11.02 9.87
C VAL A 13 -2.33 -12.19 10.84
N GLY A 14 -3.48 -12.61 11.34
CA GLY A 14 -3.59 -13.76 12.24
C GLY A 14 -3.05 -15.03 11.60
N TRP A 15 -3.42 -15.28 10.35
CA TRP A 15 -2.92 -16.43 9.60
C TRP A 15 -1.40 -16.37 9.42
N LEU A 16 -0.88 -15.20 9.05
CA LEU A 16 0.56 -15.01 8.88
C LEU A 16 1.31 -15.20 10.19
N ASP A 17 0.78 -14.73 11.30
CA ASP A 17 1.41 -14.90 12.61
C ASP A 17 1.46 -16.38 13.01
N GLU A 18 0.41 -17.14 12.72
CA GLU A 18 0.37 -18.57 13.01
C GLU A 18 1.36 -19.38 12.18
N HIS A 19 1.68 -18.92 10.97
CA HIS A 19 2.53 -19.64 10.04
C HIS A 19 3.94 -19.04 9.94
N ALA A 20 4.26 -18.03 10.74
CA ALA A 20 5.59 -17.43 10.76
C ALA A 20 6.61 -18.45 11.27
N GLU A 21 7.73 -18.54 10.56
CA GLU A 21 8.86 -19.39 10.97
C GLU A 21 9.70 -18.66 12.00
N PRO A 22 9.68 -19.07 13.28
CA PRO A 22 10.36 -18.32 14.33
C PRO A 22 11.87 -18.21 14.14
N ALA A 23 12.46 -19.18 13.46
CA ALA A 23 13.90 -19.23 13.27
C ALA A 23 14.40 -18.45 12.06
N ALA A 24 13.50 -18.07 11.14
CA ALA A 24 13.91 -17.50 9.86
C ALA A 24 13.97 -15.97 9.87
N ALA A 25 13.29 -15.34 10.82
CA ALA A 25 13.13 -13.89 10.79
C ALA A 25 13.36 -13.33 12.19
N GLY A 26 14.27 -12.44 12.36
CA GLY A 26 14.43 -11.75 13.63
C GLY A 26 13.15 -10.98 13.99
N ASP A 27 12.71 -10.10 13.11
CA ASP A 27 11.50 -9.30 13.32
C ASP A 27 10.57 -9.45 12.11
N VAL A 28 9.44 -10.10 12.34
CA VAL A 28 8.43 -10.35 11.31
C VAL A 28 7.93 -9.04 10.69
N ARG A 29 7.86 -7.98 11.49
CA ARG A 29 7.40 -6.66 11.00
C ARG A 29 8.30 -6.13 9.90
N LEU A 30 9.62 -6.31 10.04
CA LEU A 30 10.58 -5.88 9.02
C LEU A 30 10.30 -6.58 7.69
N LEU A 31 10.06 -7.88 7.73
CA LEU A 31 9.78 -8.66 6.52
C LEU A 31 8.49 -8.20 5.85
N ARG A 32 7.47 -7.91 6.65
CA ARG A 32 6.17 -7.45 6.11
C ARG A 32 6.27 -6.07 5.48
N VAL A 33 7.08 -5.18 6.04
CA VAL A 33 7.35 -3.87 5.45
C VAL A 33 8.14 -4.01 4.15
N LEU A 34 9.18 -4.85 4.15
CA LEU A 34 10.01 -5.07 2.96
C LEU A 34 9.21 -5.71 1.82
N LYS A 35 8.20 -6.53 2.15
CA LYS A 35 7.37 -7.16 1.14
C LYS A 35 6.61 -6.14 0.28
N ILE A 36 6.36 -4.95 0.78
CA ILE A 36 5.75 -3.88 -0.01
C ILE A 36 6.61 -3.58 -1.24
N GLY A 37 7.93 -3.62 -1.09
CA GLY A 37 8.86 -3.43 -2.21
C GLY A 37 8.74 -4.52 -3.26
N GLU A 38 8.54 -5.78 -2.85
CA GLU A 38 8.33 -6.89 -3.79
C GLU A 38 7.04 -6.68 -4.59
N GLU A 39 5.95 -6.33 -3.92
CA GLU A 39 4.68 -6.07 -4.58
C GLU A 39 4.75 -4.88 -5.52
N PHE A 40 5.47 -3.83 -5.14
CA PHE A 40 5.71 -2.70 -6.03
C PHE A 40 6.46 -3.14 -7.29
N GLY A 41 7.45 -4.02 -7.14
CA GLY A 41 8.17 -4.57 -8.29
C GLY A 41 7.25 -5.29 -9.25
N GLU A 42 6.25 -6.01 -8.74
CA GLU A 42 5.26 -6.70 -9.57
C GLU A 42 4.33 -5.72 -10.29
N VAL A 43 3.97 -4.60 -9.64
CA VAL A 43 3.24 -3.53 -10.32
C VAL A 43 4.06 -2.98 -11.49
N ALA A 44 5.34 -2.72 -11.26
CA ALA A 44 6.22 -2.21 -12.32
C ALA A 44 6.32 -3.17 -13.48
N GLU A 45 6.46 -4.47 -13.21
CA GLU A 45 6.51 -5.49 -14.25
C GLU A 45 5.20 -5.56 -15.04
N ALA A 46 4.07 -5.57 -14.34
CA ALA A 46 2.76 -5.59 -14.98
C ALA A 46 2.52 -4.34 -15.83
N LEU A 47 2.94 -3.19 -15.35
CA LEU A 47 2.79 -1.93 -16.08
C LEU A 47 3.63 -1.92 -17.35
N HIS A 48 4.91 -2.34 -17.27
CA HIS A 48 5.75 -2.49 -18.45
C HIS A 48 5.13 -3.43 -19.47
N GLY A 49 4.58 -4.55 -18.97
CA GLY A 49 3.92 -5.53 -19.84
C GLY A 49 2.66 -5.01 -20.49
N ALA A 50 1.83 -4.26 -19.74
CA ALA A 50 0.59 -3.68 -20.26
C ALA A 50 0.86 -2.59 -21.30
N LEU A 51 1.95 -1.84 -21.13
CA LEU A 51 2.35 -0.80 -22.07
C LEU A 51 3.14 -1.33 -23.27
N GLY A 52 3.51 -2.63 -23.25
CA GLY A 52 4.34 -3.21 -24.30
C GLY A 52 5.75 -2.61 -24.34
N ALA A 53 6.25 -2.12 -23.20
CA ALA A 53 7.53 -1.40 -23.16
C ALA A 53 8.75 -2.32 -23.20
N ASN A 54 8.56 -3.63 -23.04
CA ASN A 54 9.66 -4.57 -23.10
C ASN A 54 9.84 -5.05 -24.54
N PRO A 55 10.97 -4.76 -25.22
CA PRO A 55 11.17 -5.12 -26.62
C PRO A 55 11.13 -6.63 -26.88
N ARG A 56 11.46 -7.44 -25.87
CA ARG A 56 11.51 -8.89 -25.99
C ARG A 56 10.17 -9.54 -25.78
N LYS A 57 9.40 -9.03 -24.80
CA LYS A 57 8.14 -9.65 -24.39
C LYS A 57 6.91 -9.02 -25.01
N GLY A 58 7.04 -7.77 -25.50
CA GLY A 58 5.89 -7.02 -26.02
C GLY A 58 4.86 -6.75 -24.93
N ALA A 59 3.58 -6.84 -25.29
CA ALA A 59 2.47 -6.63 -24.36
C ALA A 59 2.16 -7.96 -23.65
N SER A 60 2.88 -8.25 -22.58
CA SER A 60 2.78 -9.49 -21.82
C SER A 60 1.72 -9.47 -20.72
N HIS A 61 1.21 -8.30 -20.36
CA HIS A 61 0.23 -8.11 -19.29
C HIS A 61 -0.92 -7.23 -19.76
N THR A 62 -2.01 -7.26 -19.00
CA THR A 62 -3.17 -6.41 -19.22
C THR A 62 -3.27 -5.35 -18.14
N TRP A 63 -4.12 -4.35 -18.33
CA TRP A 63 -4.40 -3.38 -17.29
C TRP A 63 -5.10 -4.02 -16.07
N ASP A 64 -5.85 -5.11 -16.27
CA ASP A 64 -6.42 -5.85 -15.15
C ASP A 64 -5.31 -6.44 -14.27
N ASP A 65 -4.23 -6.90 -14.86
CA ASP A 65 -3.06 -7.37 -14.10
C ASP A 65 -2.47 -6.23 -13.25
N VAL A 66 -2.35 -5.04 -13.84
CA VAL A 66 -1.87 -3.85 -13.11
C VAL A 66 -2.78 -3.54 -11.92
N HIS A 67 -4.09 -3.59 -12.13
CA HIS A 67 -5.06 -3.35 -11.06
C HIS A 67 -4.91 -4.34 -9.93
N GLN A 68 -4.76 -5.62 -10.23
CA GLN A 68 -4.58 -6.65 -9.21
C GLN A 68 -3.30 -6.44 -8.42
N GLU A 69 -2.20 -6.13 -9.10
CA GLU A 69 -0.94 -5.88 -8.42
C GLU A 69 -0.99 -4.63 -7.54
N LEU A 70 -1.72 -3.60 -7.96
CA LEU A 70 -1.95 -2.43 -7.11
C LEU A 70 -2.75 -2.80 -5.86
N CYS A 71 -3.76 -3.66 -5.99
CA CYS A 71 -4.51 -4.16 -4.84
C CYS A 71 -3.58 -4.91 -3.89
N ASP A 72 -2.67 -5.71 -4.42
CA ASP A 72 -1.72 -6.44 -3.60
C ASP A 72 -0.78 -5.50 -2.83
N VAL A 73 -0.35 -4.40 -3.45
CA VAL A 73 0.43 -3.37 -2.73
C VAL A 73 -0.38 -2.78 -1.58
N ILE A 74 -1.64 -2.44 -1.83
CA ILE A 74 -2.51 -1.86 -0.80
C ILE A 74 -2.69 -2.84 0.36
N VAL A 75 -3.04 -4.09 0.06
CA VAL A 75 -3.25 -5.12 1.08
C VAL A 75 -1.96 -5.39 1.86
N THR A 76 -0.84 -5.50 1.16
CA THR A 76 0.46 -5.74 1.79
C THR A 76 0.84 -4.59 2.73
N ALA A 77 0.56 -3.35 2.33
CA ALA A 77 0.79 -2.19 3.18
C ALA A 77 -0.14 -2.19 4.41
N MET A 78 -1.40 -2.57 4.24
CA MET A 78 -2.34 -2.70 5.37
C MET A 78 -1.89 -3.79 6.35
N VAL A 79 -1.41 -4.92 5.84
CA VAL A 79 -0.86 -6.00 6.69
C VAL A 79 0.36 -5.50 7.46
N ALA A 80 1.26 -4.80 6.80
CA ALA A 80 2.44 -4.25 7.44
C ALA A 80 2.06 -3.24 8.54
N LEU A 81 1.14 -2.34 8.24
CA LEU A 81 0.66 -1.35 9.21
C LEU A 81 0.01 -2.04 10.42
N SER A 82 -0.82 -3.05 10.19
CA SER A 82 -1.46 -3.82 11.25
C SER A 82 -0.45 -4.57 12.11
N SER A 83 0.69 -4.94 11.56
CA SER A 83 1.76 -5.61 12.29
C SER A 83 2.61 -4.66 13.14
N CYS A 84 2.59 -3.37 12.83
CA CYS A 84 3.42 -2.35 13.47
C CYS A 84 2.67 -1.42 14.42
N ALA A 85 1.35 -1.35 14.31
CA ALA A 85 0.54 -0.38 15.02
C ALA A 85 -0.63 -1.04 15.72
N ASP A 86 -1.01 -0.50 16.88
CA ASP A 86 -2.13 -1.03 17.67
C ASP A 86 -3.48 -0.70 17.04
N ASP A 87 -3.58 0.44 16.39
CA ASP A 87 -4.83 0.89 15.76
C ASP A 87 -4.59 1.36 14.32
N PRO A 88 -4.34 0.41 13.42
CA PRO A 88 -3.99 0.75 12.04
C PRO A 88 -5.12 1.44 11.28
N GLN A 89 -6.35 1.07 11.55
CA GLN A 89 -7.51 1.66 10.89
C GLN A 89 -7.63 3.14 11.20
N GLU A 90 -7.47 3.50 12.46
CA GLU A 90 -7.53 4.88 12.93
C GLU A 90 -6.37 5.71 12.35
N LEU A 91 -5.18 5.13 12.33
CA LEU A 91 -4.00 5.81 11.77
C LEU A 91 -4.18 6.12 10.29
N LEU A 92 -4.67 5.17 9.52
CA LEU A 92 -4.89 5.39 8.09
C LEU A 92 -6.00 6.41 7.85
N ALA A 93 -7.09 6.34 8.61
CA ALA A 93 -8.18 7.30 8.51
C ALA A 93 -7.70 8.72 8.80
N GLY A 94 -6.93 8.90 9.86
CA GLY A 94 -6.36 10.20 10.22
C GLY A 94 -5.40 10.73 9.16
N ARG A 95 -4.59 9.86 8.59
CA ARG A 95 -3.66 10.26 7.52
C ARG A 95 -4.41 10.69 6.26
N LEU A 96 -5.45 9.98 5.89
CA LEU A 96 -6.30 10.34 4.75
C LEU A 96 -6.95 11.71 4.97
N GLU A 97 -7.50 11.92 6.16
CA GLU A 97 -8.12 13.20 6.49
C GLU A 97 -7.12 14.35 6.35
N LEU A 98 -5.91 14.18 6.85
CA LEU A 98 -4.87 15.18 6.71
C LEU A 98 -4.53 15.49 5.25
N LEU A 99 -4.44 14.47 4.42
CA LEU A 99 -4.16 14.64 3.00
C LEU A 99 -5.29 15.36 2.28
N VAL A 100 -6.54 15.04 2.64
CA VAL A 100 -7.72 15.72 2.11
C VAL A 100 -7.72 17.20 2.52
N GLU A 101 -7.38 17.51 3.75
CA GLU A 101 -7.25 18.89 4.23
C GLU A 101 -6.16 19.65 3.45
N ARG A 102 -4.99 19.03 3.26
CA ARG A 102 -3.90 19.64 2.50
C ARG A 102 -4.31 19.95 1.07
N ALA A 103 -5.16 19.13 0.50
CA ALA A 103 -5.68 19.34 -0.85
C ALA A 103 -6.82 20.37 -0.87
N GLY A 104 -7.26 20.88 0.28
CA GLY A 104 -8.34 21.86 0.37
C GLY A 104 -9.71 21.29 0.05
N LEU A 105 -9.89 19.97 0.22
CA LEU A 105 -11.12 19.31 -0.21
C LEU A 105 -12.19 19.24 0.89
N ASN A 106 -11.82 19.41 2.16
CA ASN A 106 -12.75 19.28 3.27
C ASN A 106 -13.65 20.50 3.49
N SER A 107 -13.15 21.71 3.24
CA SER A 107 -13.82 22.95 3.63
C SER A 107 -14.46 23.72 2.48
N GLY A 108 -14.32 23.26 1.25
CA GLY A 108 -14.74 24.01 0.09
C GLY A 108 -13.97 25.31 -0.14
N VAL A 109 -12.90 25.53 0.63
CA VAL A 109 -12.02 26.69 0.49
C VAL A 109 -10.74 26.23 -0.20
N ASN A 110 -10.27 26.99 -1.19
CA ASN A 110 -9.08 26.67 -1.96
C ASN A 110 -7.78 26.92 -1.16
N ALA A 111 -7.79 26.68 0.11
CA ALA A 111 -6.67 27.02 0.98
C ALA A 111 -5.47 26.10 0.85
N GLY A 112 -5.62 24.99 0.16
CA GLY A 112 -4.56 24.00 0.06
C GLY A 112 -3.90 23.88 -1.30
N LEU A 113 -4.20 24.80 -2.22
CA LEU A 113 -3.70 24.69 -3.60
C LEU A 113 -2.19 24.82 -3.72
N ASP A 114 -1.55 25.44 -2.73
CA ASP A 114 -0.11 25.67 -2.77
C ASP A 114 0.71 24.51 -2.21
N ALA A 115 0.06 23.53 -1.58
CA ALA A 115 0.74 22.40 -0.98
C ALA A 115 0.21 21.09 -1.59
N PRO A 116 1.06 20.29 -2.22
CA PRO A 116 0.62 19.00 -2.75
C PRO A 116 0.16 18.09 -1.60
N PRO A 117 -0.89 17.27 -1.81
CA PRO A 117 -1.39 16.36 -0.79
C PRO A 117 -0.33 15.34 -0.36
N PHE A 118 0.51 14.93 -1.29
CA PHE A 118 1.64 14.06 -1.00
C PHE A 118 2.87 14.93 -0.92
N GLY A 119 3.59 14.80 0.17
CA GLY A 119 4.82 15.54 0.35
C GLY A 119 5.80 15.26 -0.78
N ASP A 120 6.63 16.21 -1.04
CA ASP A 120 7.67 16.16 -2.06
C ASP A 120 8.82 15.21 -1.71
N GLY A 121 8.55 14.15 -1.04
CA GLY A 121 9.55 13.14 -0.72
C GLY A 121 10.75 13.67 0.06
N GLY A 122 10.63 14.85 0.59
CA GLY A 122 11.66 15.42 1.42
C GLY A 122 12.06 14.42 2.48
N ALA A 123 13.30 14.05 2.49
CA ALA A 123 13.86 13.12 3.44
C ALA A 123 13.42 13.51 4.85
N ARG A 124 12.65 12.66 5.48
CA ARG A 124 12.18 12.86 6.84
C ARG A 124 12.40 11.62 7.65
#